data_7b6b5d834b56ed4c1eef12a80b4ecc7c
#
_entry.id   7b6b5d834b56ed4c1eef12a80b4ecc7c
#
_cell.length_a   1.000
_cell.length_b   1.000
_cell.length_c   1.000
_cell.angle_alpha   90.00
_cell.angle_beta   90.00
_cell.angle_gamma   90.00
#
_symmetry.space_group_name_H-M   'P 1'
#
loop_
_entity.id
_entity.type
_entity.pdbx_description
1 polymer ?
#
loop_
_entity_poly.entity_id
_entity_poly.type
_entity_poly.pdbx_seq_one_letter_code
_entity_poly.pdbx_strand_id
1 'polypeptide(L)'
;LKNNTETCITCSIDSTTWTRDINGMPIQAGPVRTLGFTREDQFIFQSKWDIWSYDPVIDTLICITERQGEQRQIQMSLYKKNRDSVYIDLTSSYVYGLNKINKSMHLFNWLQHENHYDLIENMISPHRFQSLVWSGDGEKALLRKSSVHDYPNVELVDKNCLIIKQISNANPQQKNVFWPSVEL
;
A
#
# COMPACT_ATOMS: atom_id res chain seq x y z
N LEU A 1 8.91 -2.10 -32.86
CA LEU A 1 8.46 -0.69 -32.79
C LEU A 1 8.04 -0.25 -34.20
N LYS A 2 6.79 -0.50 -34.62
CA LYS A 2 6.36 -0.25 -36.01
C LYS A 2 5.69 1.10 -36.21
N ASN A 3 5.31 1.82 -35.17
CA ASN A 3 4.83 3.20 -35.29
C ASN A 3 5.29 3.97 -34.04
N ASN A 4 5.95 5.11 -34.25
CA ASN A 4 6.35 6.05 -33.19
C ASN A 4 5.14 6.86 -32.67
N THR A 5 4.02 6.22 -32.37
CA THR A 5 2.85 6.90 -31.81
C THR A 5 2.92 6.81 -30.29
N GLU A 6 3.08 7.96 -29.65
CA GLU A 6 2.94 8.08 -28.20
C GLU A 6 1.46 8.17 -27.85
N THR A 7 1.01 7.34 -26.91
CA THR A 7 -0.37 7.37 -26.39
C THR A 7 -0.34 7.77 -24.91
N CYS A 8 -1.11 8.77 -24.57
CA CYS A 8 -1.25 9.18 -23.18
C CYS A 8 -2.36 8.34 -22.49
N ILE A 9 -1.98 7.35 -21.69
CA ILE A 9 -2.92 6.45 -21.02
C ILE A 9 -3.70 7.09 -19.86
N THR A 10 -3.24 8.24 -19.35
CA THR A 10 -3.83 8.92 -18.18
C THR A 10 -4.54 10.23 -18.52
N CYS A 11 -4.50 10.68 -19.79
CA CYS A 11 -5.01 11.99 -20.18
C CYS A 11 -6.53 12.15 -20.06
N SER A 12 -7.28 11.05 -19.97
CA SER A 12 -8.74 11.08 -19.76
C SER A 12 -9.14 11.33 -18.29
N ILE A 13 -8.18 11.35 -17.38
CA ILE A 13 -8.41 11.52 -15.94
C ILE A 13 -7.74 12.80 -15.47
N ASP A 14 -8.34 13.48 -14.48
CA ASP A 14 -7.82 14.71 -13.92
C ASP A 14 -6.34 14.57 -13.53
N SER A 15 -5.52 15.51 -14.00
CA SER A 15 -4.08 15.54 -13.80
C SER A 15 -3.67 15.57 -12.32
N THR A 16 -4.51 16.11 -11.44
CA THR A 16 -4.25 16.15 -10.00
C THR A 16 -4.25 14.75 -9.36
N THR A 17 -4.96 13.79 -9.97
CA THR A 17 -4.95 12.38 -9.56
C THR A 17 -3.55 11.78 -9.68
N TRP A 18 -2.74 12.24 -10.63
CA TRP A 18 -1.44 11.69 -10.97
C TRP A 18 -0.26 12.41 -10.32
N THR A 19 -0.52 13.47 -9.55
CA THR A 19 0.54 14.23 -8.90
C THR A 19 0.85 13.69 -7.51
N ARG A 20 2.14 13.53 -7.24
CA ARG A 20 2.63 13.09 -5.94
C ARG A 20 2.39 14.18 -4.89
N ASP A 21 1.94 13.78 -3.70
CA ASP A 21 1.90 14.67 -2.55
C ASP A 21 3.32 15.06 -2.12
N ILE A 22 3.60 16.35 -2.09
CA ILE A 22 4.91 16.91 -1.74
C ILE A 22 5.04 17.20 -0.23
N ASN A 23 3.97 16.97 0.56
CA ASN A 23 3.94 17.21 2.02
C ASN A 23 4.44 18.62 2.42
N GLY A 24 4.10 19.64 1.63
CA GLY A 24 4.50 21.03 1.88
C GLY A 24 5.93 21.38 1.48
N MET A 25 6.69 20.49 0.86
CA MET A 25 8.02 20.81 0.34
C MET A 25 7.91 21.78 -0.85
N PRO A 26 8.79 22.78 -0.99
CA PRO A 26 8.76 23.76 -2.08
C PRO A 26 9.37 23.19 -3.37
N ILE A 27 8.91 22.02 -3.81
CA ILE A 27 9.33 21.36 -5.04
C ILE A 27 8.10 21.11 -5.90
N GLN A 28 8.28 21.03 -7.20
CA GLN A 28 7.21 20.67 -8.10
C GLN A 28 6.76 19.22 -7.82
N ALA A 29 5.45 19.02 -7.70
CA ALA A 29 4.88 17.69 -7.57
C ALA A 29 5.19 16.88 -8.84
N GLY A 30 5.86 15.74 -8.65
CA GLY A 30 6.20 14.84 -9.76
C GLY A 30 5.10 13.79 -9.98
N PRO A 31 5.24 12.98 -11.05
CA PRO A 31 4.35 11.86 -11.29
C PRO A 31 4.45 10.82 -10.17
N VAL A 32 3.41 10.05 -10.04
CA VAL A 32 3.33 8.93 -9.12
C VAL A 32 4.19 7.73 -9.55
N ARG A 33 4.13 6.69 -8.78
CA ARG A 33 5.03 5.55 -8.88
C ARG A 33 4.53 4.54 -9.90
N THR A 34 5.40 4.12 -10.81
CA THR A 34 5.23 2.89 -11.60
C THR A 34 5.61 1.68 -10.74
N LEU A 35 4.83 0.61 -10.80
CA LEU A 35 5.02 -0.57 -9.97
C LEU A 35 5.57 -1.75 -10.78
N GLY A 36 5.17 -1.92 -12.03
CA GLY A 36 5.62 -2.97 -12.94
C GLY A 36 4.48 -3.63 -13.70
N PHE A 37 4.71 -4.85 -14.17
CA PHE A 37 3.76 -5.60 -14.99
C PHE A 37 3.27 -6.84 -14.27
N THR A 38 2.04 -7.25 -14.56
CA THR A 38 1.54 -8.60 -14.24
C THR A 38 2.10 -9.62 -15.25
N ARG A 39 1.80 -10.90 -15.06
CA ARG A 39 2.16 -11.95 -16.04
C ARG A 39 1.39 -11.85 -17.35
N GLU A 40 0.23 -11.21 -17.30
CA GLU A 40 -0.66 -10.95 -18.42
C GLU A 40 -0.34 -9.62 -19.11
N ASP A 41 0.87 -9.07 -18.88
CA ASP A 41 1.36 -7.82 -19.46
C ASP A 41 0.53 -6.57 -19.11
N GLN A 42 -0.31 -6.62 -18.07
CA GLN A 42 -0.99 -5.44 -17.56
C GLN A 42 -0.02 -4.58 -16.77
N PHE A 43 -0.03 -3.28 -17.04
CA PHE A 43 0.84 -2.32 -16.38
C PHE A 43 0.19 -1.77 -15.11
N ILE A 44 0.83 -1.99 -13.95
CA ILE A 44 0.35 -1.56 -12.64
C ILE A 44 1.11 -0.31 -12.20
N PHE A 45 0.37 0.72 -11.78
CA PHE A 45 0.94 1.96 -11.29
C PHE A 45 0.05 2.64 -10.25
N GLN A 46 0.58 3.62 -9.58
CA GLN A 46 -0.03 4.26 -8.42
C GLN A 46 -0.33 5.72 -8.73
N SER A 47 -1.56 6.16 -8.43
CA SER A 47 -1.94 7.56 -8.37
C SER A 47 -1.63 8.16 -6.98
N LYS A 48 -2.08 9.38 -6.73
CA LYS A 48 -1.96 10.01 -5.39
C LYS A 48 -2.60 9.17 -4.29
N TRP A 49 -3.73 8.53 -4.58
CA TRP A 49 -4.54 7.81 -3.61
C TRP A 49 -4.65 6.31 -3.88
N ASP A 50 -4.74 5.95 -5.16
CA ASP A 50 -5.23 4.65 -5.62
C ASP A 50 -4.23 3.90 -6.50
N ILE A 51 -4.52 2.64 -6.76
CA ILE A 51 -3.73 1.75 -7.61
C ILE A 51 -4.52 1.47 -8.88
N TRP A 52 -3.83 1.49 -10.01
CA TRP A 52 -4.40 1.41 -11.34
C TRP A 52 -3.74 0.31 -12.14
N SER A 53 -4.52 -0.31 -13.02
CA SER A 53 -4.07 -1.26 -14.04
C SER A 53 -4.41 -0.73 -15.42
N TYR A 54 -3.45 -0.81 -16.33
CA TYR A 54 -3.65 -0.54 -17.74
C TYR A 54 -3.38 -1.81 -18.55
N ASP A 55 -4.35 -2.21 -19.36
CA ASP A 55 -4.23 -3.30 -20.31
C ASP A 55 -3.92 -2.72 -21.70
N PRO A 56 -2.70 -2.97 -22.25
CA PRO A 56 -2.31 -2.42 -23.54
C PRO A 56 -2.95 -3.13 -24.74
N VAL A 57 -3.56 -4.32 -24.54
CA VAL A 57 -4.18 -5.08 -25.63
C VAL A 57 -5.55 -4.52 -25.97
N ILE A 58 -6.33 -4.19 -24.95
CA ILE A 58 -7.70 -3.65 -25.09
C ILE A 58 -7.78 -2.15 -24.82
N ASP A 59 -6.61 -1.49 -24.62
CA ASP A 59 -6.47 -0.05 -24.34
C ASP A 59 -7.40 0.43 -23.20
N THR A 60 -7.38 -0.30 -22.08
CA THR A 60 -8.31 -0.04 -20.97
C THR A 60 -7.55 0.29 -19.69
N LEU A 61 -7.92 1.40 -19.06
CA LEU A 61 -7.42 1.86 -17.77
C LEU A 61 -8.47 1.66 -16.69
N ILE A 62 -8.12 0.91 -15.64
CA ILE A 62 -9.01 0.57 -14.52
C ILE A 62 -8.37 0.96 -13.19
N CYS A 63 -9.14 1.61 -12.31
CA CYS A 63 -8.76 1.77 -10.90
C CYS A 63 -9.09 0.48 -10.16
N ILE A 64 -8.06 -0.34 -9.86
CA ILE A 64 -8.24 -1.64 -9.22
C ILE A 64 -8.58 -1.54 -7.73
N THR A 65 -8.42 -0.36 -7.13
CA THR A 65 -8.87 -0.05 -5.75
C THR A 65 -10.22 0.66 -5.71
N GLU A 66 -10.93 0.75 -6.86
CA GLU A 66 -12.27 1.33 -6.99
C GLU A 66 -12.40 2.75 -6.40
N ARG A 67 -11.31 3.52 -6.44
CA ARG A 67 -11.20 4.87 -5.84
C ARG A 67 -11.46 4.92 -4.33
N GLN A 68 -11.35 3.80 -3.62
CA GLN A 68 -11.50 3.75 -2.16
C GLN A 68 -10.46 4.62 -1.45
N GLY A 69 -9.24 4.71 -2.01
CA GLY A 69 -8.18 5.57 -1.49
C GLY A 69 -8.57 7.03 -1.49
N GLU A 70 -9.04 7.53 -2.61
CA GLU A 70 -9.50 8.92 -2.77
C GLU A 70 -10.71 9.23 -1.88
N GLN A 71 -11.74 8.39 -1.92
CA GLN A 71 -12.98 8.57 -1.16
C GLN A 71 -12.74 8.60 0.36
N ARG A 72 -11.85 7.76 0.85
CA ARG A 72 -11.54 7.62 2.28
C ARG A 72 -10.34 8.46 2.73
N GLN A 73 -9.72 9.22 1.82
CA GLN A 73 -8.48 9.98 2.03
C GLN A 73 -7.33 9.08 2.55
N ILE A 74 -7.25 7.86 2.01
CA ILE A 74 -6.23 6.87 2.33
C ILE A 74 -5.25 6.79 1.16
N GLN A 75 -4.02 7.22 1.37
CA GLN A 75 -2.95 7.06 0.39
C GLN A 75 -2.51 5.59 0.36
N MET A 76 -2.87 4.88 -0.69
CA MET A 76 -2.60 3.45 -0.87
C MET A 76 -1.26 3.21 -1.56
N SER A 77 -0.57 2.14 -1.17
CA SER A 77 0.68 1.70 -1.78
C SER A 77 0.75 0.18 -1.83
N LEU A 78 0.97 -0.36 -3.03
CA LEU A 78 1.09 -1.81 -3.25
C LEU A 78 2.51 -2.29 -2.95
N TYR A 79 2.59 -3.46 -2.33
CA TYR A 79 3.84 -4.17 -2.04
C TYR A 79 3.70 -5.66 -2.35
N LYS A 80 4.71 -6.24 -2.96
CA LYS A 80 4.80 -7.68 -3.21
C LYS A 80 5.18 -8.41 -1.91
N LYS A 81 4.53 -9.53 -1.60
CA LYS A 81 4.94 -10.43 -0.49
C LYS A 81 6.31 -11.02 -0.79
N ASN A 82 6.52 -11.52 -2.01
CA ASN A 82 7.85 -11.91 -2.50
C ASN A 82 8.48 -10.73 -3.27
N ARG A 83 9.51 -10.14 -2.68
CA ARG A 83 10.21 -8.97 -3.25
C ARG A 83 11.03 -9.31 -4.50
N ASP A 84 11.44 -10.56 -4.65
CA ASP A 84 12.26 -11.04 -5.77
C ASP A 84 11.43 -11.38 -7.01
N SER A 85 10.11 -11.41 -6.89
CA SER A 85 9.22 -11.63 -8.04
C SER A 85 9.39 -10.52 -9.07
N VAL A 86 9.62 -10.90 -10.32
CA VAL A 86 9.71 -9.96 -11.46
C VAL A 86 8.34 -9.35 -11.75
N TYR A 87 7.29 -10.17 -11.71
CA TYR A 87 5.92 -9.75 -11.98
C TYR A 87 5.17 -9.35 -10.71
N ILE A 88 4.11 -8.56 -10.91
CA ILE A 88 3.12 -8.28 -9.88
C ILE A 88 2.03 -9.33 -9.97
N ASP A 89 1.81 -10.03 -8.87
CA ASP A 89 0.66 -10.88 -8.63
C ASP A 89 -0.14 -10.25 -7.48
N LEU A 90 -1.36 -9.83 -7.76
CA LEU A 90 -2.19 -9.14 -6.77
C LEU A 90 -2.47 -10.04 -5.56
N THR A 91 -2.73 -11.33 -5.77
CA THR A 91 -2.98 -12.30 -4.68
C THR A 91 -1.77 -12.50 -3.77
N SER A 92 -0.57 -12.38 -4.34
CA SER A 92 0.71 -12.41 -3.64
C SER A 92 1.24 -11.01 -3.30
N SER A 93 0.33 -10.04 -3.20
CA SER A 93 0.62 -8.64 -2.83
C SER A 93 -0.25 -8.21 -1.66
N TYR A 94 0.09 -7.08 -1.08
CA TYR A 94 -0.69 -6.41 -0.05
C TYR A 94 -0.63 -4.89 -0.24
N VAL A 95 -1.58 -4.18 0.34
CA VAL A 95 -1.64 -2.73 0.24
C VAL A 95 -1.54 -2.11 1.62
N TYR A 96 -0.59 -1.18 1.79
CA TYR A 96 -0.59 -0.24 2.90
C TYR A 96 -1.41 0.98 2.53
N GLY A 97 -2.22 1.45 3.49
CA GLY A 97 -2.91 2.71 3.43
C GLY A 97 -2.48 3.63 4.56
N LEU A 98 -2.23 4.90 4.25
CA LEU A 98 -2.07 5.96 5.25
C LEU A 98 -3.25 6.91 5.13
N ASN A 99 -4.11 6.95 6.13
CA ASN A 99 -5.16 7.96 6.19
C ASN A 99 -4.54 9.34 6.44
N LYS A 100 -4.79 10.29 5.56
CA LYS A 100 -4.15 11.61 5.61
C LYS A 100 -4.81 12.54 6.63
N ILE A 101 -6.01 12.20 7.11
CA ILE A 101 -6.74 12.97 8.12
C ILE A 101 -6.30 12.57 9.52
N ASN A 102 -6.57 11.32 9.92
CA ASN A 102 -6.33 10.83 11.28
C ASN A 102 -5.01 10.08 11.47
N LYS A 103 -4.20 9.96 10.41
CA LYS A 103 -2.89 9.30 10.38
C LYS A 103 -2.91 7.81 10.70
N SER A 104 -4.08 7.17 10.76
CA SER A 104 -4.16 5.73 10.93
C SER A 104 -3.51 5.00 9.76
N MET A 105 -2.91 3.86 10.06
CA MET A 105 -2.38 2.93 9.05
C MET A 105 -3.40 1.84 8.79
N HIS A 106 -3.54 1.50 7.53
CA HIS A 106 -4.46 0.49 7.04
C HIS A 106 -3.67 -0.61 6.31
N LEU A 107 -4.10 -1.84 6.43
CA LEU A 107 -3.52 -2.98 5.74
C LEU A 107 -4.62 -3.75 5.04
N PHE A 108 -4.45 -3.97 3.74
CA PHE A 108 -5.41 -4.65 2.89
C PHE A 108 -4.75 -5.83 2.18
N ASN A 109 -5.53 -6.87 1.93
CA ASN A 109 -5.20 -7.96 1.03
C ASN A 109 -6.19 -8.00 -0.13
N TRP A 110 -5.79 -8.70 -1.19
CA TRP A 110 -6.65 -8.94 -2.35
C TRP A 110 -7.39 -10.26 -2.20
N LEU A 111 -8.69 -10.23 -2.43
CA LEU A 111 -9.52 -11.42 -2.61
C LEU A 111 -9.84 -11.57 -4.09
N GLN A 112 -9.36 -12.67 -4.68
CA GLN A 112 -9.59 -12.96 -6.08
C GLN A 112 -10.99 -13.61 -6.28
N HIS A 113 -11.73 -13.10 -7.24
CA HIS A 113 -12.92 -13.68 -7.83
C HIS A 113 -12.61 -14.12 -9.28
N GLU A 114 -13.57 -14.73 -9.96
CA GLU A 114 -13.35 -15.22 -11.33
C GLU A 114 -12.86 -14.14 -12.29
N ASN A 115 -13.42 -12.91 -12.20
CA ASN A 115 -13.14 -11.84 -13.15
C ASN A 115 -12.69 -10.51 -12.51
N HIS A 116 -12.55 -10.44 -11.20
CA HIS A 116 -12.15 -9.22 -10.49
C HIS A 116 -11.43 -9.51 -9.17
N TYR A 117 -10.89 -8.46 -8.56
CA TYR A 117 -10.25 -8.51 -7.25
C TYR A 117 -10.92 -7.52 -6.33
N ASP A 118 -11.35 -7.99 -5.16
CA ASP A 118 -11.79 -7.13 -4.07
C ASP A 118 -10.61 -6.78 -3.16
N LEU A 119 -10.58 -5.53 -2.71
CA LEU A 119 -9.62 -5.08 -1.72
C LEU A 119 -10.23 -5.18 -0.32
N ILE A 120 -9.75 -6.13 0.47
CA ILE A 120 -10.25 -6.42 1.81
C ILE A 120 -9.37 -5.76 2.87
N GLU A 121 -9.97 -4.90 3.69
CA GLU A 121 -9.30 -4.26 4.82
C GLU A 121 -9.20 -5.22 6.01
N ASN A 122 -7.97 -5.64 6.32
CA ASN A 122 -7.71 -6.61 7.37
C ASN A 122 -7.32 -5.98 8.71
N MET A 123 -6.70 -4.79 8.66
CA MET A 123 -6.22 -4.13 9.87
C MET A 123 -6.30 -2.61 9.74
N ILE A 124 -6.79 -1.97 10.79
CA ILE A 124 -6.67 -0.53 11.02
C ILE A 124 -5.90 -0.32 12.31
N SER A 125 -4.91 0.55 12.32
CA SER A 125 -4.07 0.78 13.50
C SER A 125 -3.67 2.26 13.62
N PRO A 126 -3.69 2.82 14.83
CA PRO A 126 -3.07 4.12 15.10
C PRO A 126 -1.54 4.06 15.07
N HIS A 127 -0.96 2.84 15.08
CA HIS A 127 0.47 2.63 15.01
C HIS A 127 0.96 2.68 13.56
N ARG A 128 2.12 3.27 13.37
CA ARG A 128 2.80 3.25 12.08
C ARG A 128 3.37 1.86 11.82
N PHE A 129 3.04 1.28 10.68
CA PHE A 129 3.68 0.06 10.19
C PHE A 129 5.04 0.43 9.58
N GLN A 130 6.10 -0.20 10.10
CA GLN A 130 7.47 0.07 9.66
C GLN A 130 7.96 -0.98 8.66
N SER A 131 7.59 -2.23 8.89
CA SER A 131 7.93 -3.33 7.99
C SER A 131 6.95 -4.48 8.15
N LEU A 132 6.69 -5.18 7.07
CA LEU A 132 5.98 -6.45 7.02
C LEU A 132 6.83 -7.42 6.20
N VAL A 133 7.27 -8.50 6.85
CA VAL A 133 8.13 -9.51 6.23
C VAL A 133 7.40 -10.84 6.24
N TRP A 134 7.06 -11.32 5.06
CA TRP A 134 6.30 -12.55 4.86
C TRP A 134 7.19 -13.78 4.91
N SER A 135 6.66 -14.90 5.42
CA SER A 135 7.23 -16.23 5.24
C SER A 135 7.21 -16.62 3.75
N GLY A 136 8.07 -17.55 3.35
CA GLY A 136 8.19 -17.97 1.94
C GLY A 136 6.89 -18.55 1.36
N ASP A 137 6.04 -19.13 2.20
CA ASP A 137 4.72 -19.68 1.83
C ASP A 137 3.59 -18.61 1.87
N GLY A 138 3.88 -17.40 2.37
CA GLY A 138 2.90 -16.31 2.48
C GLY A 138 1.83 -16.50 3.56
N GLU A 139 1.91 -17.55 4.39
CA GLU A 139 0.89 -17.86 5.40
C GLU A 139 1.04 -17.05 6.69
N LYS A 140 2.26 -16.54 6.97
CA LYS A 140 2.57 -15.74 8.16
C LYS A 140 3.48 -14.59 7.82
N ALA A 141 3.46 -13.55 8.67
CA ALA A 141 4.40 -12.44 8.54
C ALA A 141 4.83 -11.89 9.90
N LEU A 142 5.99 -11.23 9.90
CA LEU A 142 6.44 -10.41 11.00
C LEU A 142 6.10 -8.95 10.71
N LEU A 143 5.20 -8.39 11.50
CA LEU A 143 4.81 -6.98 11.44
C LEU A 143 5.55 -6.20 12.51
N ARG A 144 6.33 -5.19 12.10
CA ARG A 144 6.92 -4.22 13.01
C ARG A 144 6.10 -2.94 13.00
N LYS A 145 5.59 -2.54 14.16
CA LYS A 145 4.80 -1.33 14.33
C LYS A 145 5.26 -0.52 15.53
N SER A 146 5.02 0.78 15.49
CA SER A 146 5.33 1.71 16.57
C SER A 146 4.35 2.86 16.62
N SER A 147 4.28 3.53 17.76
CA SER A 147 3.62 4.83 17.93
C SER A 147 4.54 5.79 18.68
N VAL A 148 4.07 6.99 18.97
CA VAL A 148 4.78 7.92 19.86
C VAL A 148 4.95 7.32 21.27
N HIS A 149 3.98 6.53 21.71
CA HIS A 149 3.97 5.93 23.06
C HIS A 149 4.53 4.51 23.11
N ASP A 150 4.71 3.86 21.96
CA ASP A 150 5.14 2.47 21.89
C ASP A 150 6.39 2.35 21.03
N TYR A 151 7.49 1.88 21.64
CA TYR A 151 8.70 1.54 20.91
C TYR A 151 8.41 0.47 19.86
N PRO A 152 9.16 0.46 18.73
CA PRO A 152 8.93 -0.52 17.68
C PRO A 152 8.98 -1.96 18.20
N ASN A 153 7.84 -2.62 18.22
CA ASN A 153 7.68 -4.03 18.57
C ASN A 153 7.35 -4.87 17.33
N VAL A 154 7.69 -6.15 17.42
CA VAL A 154 7.44 -7.14 16.39
C VAL A 154 6.29 -8.05 16.82
N GLU A 155 5.34 -8.23 15.93
CA GLU A 155 4.21 -9.13 16.06
C GLU A 155 4.21 -10.17 14.95
N LEU A 156 3.86 -11.40 15.27
CA LEU A 156 3.54 -12.43 14.30
C LEU A 156 2.08 -12.28 13.92
N VAL A 157 1.82 -12.19 12.61
CA VAL A 157 0.47 -12.13 12.04
C VAL A 157 0.25 -13.29 11.08
N ASP A 158 -1.01 -13.68 10.88
CA ASP A 158 -1.39 -14.66 9.86
C ASP A 158 -1.52 -14.01 8.46
N LYS A 159 -1.92 -14.80 7.47
CA LYS A 159 -2.12 -14.34 6.08
C LYS A 159 -3.19 -13.26 5.93
N ASN A 160 -4.12 -13.16 6.87
CA ASN A 160 -5.14 -12.13 6.93
C ASN A 160 -4.71 -10.93 7.77
N CYS A 161 -3.43 -10.89 8.18
CA CYS A 161 -2.85 -9.85 9.04
C CYS A 161 -3.45 -9.77 10.45
N LEU A 162 -4.11 -10.86 10.92
CA LEU A 162 -4.56 -10.96 12.29
C LEU A 162 -3.39 -11.30 13.21
N ILE A 163 -3.30 -10.62 14.35
CA ILE A 163 -2.20 -10.82 15.31
C ILE A 163 -2.34 -12.18 15.96
N ILE A 164 -1.33 -13.04 15.77
CA ILE A 164 -1.21 -14.34 16.44
C ILE A 164 -0.51 -14.17 17.80
N LYS A 165 0.61 -13.42 17.81
CA LYS A 165 1.44 -13.26 19.00
C LYS A 165 2.37 -12.05 18.90
N GLN A 166 2.58 -11.34 20.01
CA GLN A 166 3.68 -10.40 20.15
C GLN A 166 4.99 -11.17 20.34
N ILE A 167 6.00 -10.87 19.52
CA ILE A 167 7.31 -11.55 19.53
C ILE A 167 8.33 -10.78 20.37
N SER A 168 8.27 -9.43 20.34
CA SER A 168 9.22 -8.61 21.10
C SER A 168 8.54 -7.66 22.08
N ASN A 169 9.27 -7.33 23.14
CA ASN A 169 8.97 -6.23 24.05
C ASN A 169 10.27 -5.42 24.22
N ALA A 170 10.56 -4.57 23.23
CA ALA A 170 11.91 -4.06 23.03
C ALA A 170 12.31 -2.92 23.99
N ASN A 171 11.37 -2.22 24.59
CA ASN A 171 11.67 -1.12 25.52
C ASN A 171 10.66 -1.08 26.69
N PRO A 172 10.62 -2.12 27.55
CA PRO A 172 9.62 -2.21 28.62
C PRO A 172 9.74 -1.08 29.65
N GLN A 173 10.94 -0.50 29.83
CA GLN A 173 11.21 0.61 30.74
C GLN A 173 10.60 1.95 30.29
N GLN A 174 10.15 2.08 29.05
CA GLN A 174 9.47 3.28 28.55
C GLN A 174 8.25 3.65 29.40
N LYS A 175 7.58 2.66 29.98
CA LYS A 175 6.43 2.85 30.86
C LYS A 175 6.78 3.54 32.19
N ASN A 176 8.06 3.55 32.56
CA ASN A 176 8.55 4.09 33.82
C ASN A 176 9.07 5.54 33.69
N VAL A 177 9.04 6.11 32.49
CA VAL A 177 9.50 7.48 32.22
C VAL A 177 8.32 8.32 31.72
N PHE A 178 8.38 9.63 32.01
CA PHE A 178 7.40 10.56 31.45
C PHE A 178 7.62 10.65 29.94
N TRP A 179 6.57 10.34 29.18
CA TRP A 179 6.58 10.43 27.73
C TRP A 179 5.53 11.43 27.29
N PRO A 180 5.89 12.45 26.48
CA PRO A 180 4.95 13.48 26.08
C PRO A 180 3.84 12.88 25.20
N SER A 181 2.61 13.36 25.39
CA SER A 181 1.51 13.11 24.43
C SER A 181 1.70 14.00 23.21
N VAL A 182 1.32 13.50 22.05
CA VAL A 182 1.27 14.28 20.80
C VAL A 182 -0.17 14.24 20.32
N GLU A 183 -0.75 15.44 20.19
CA GLU A 183 -2.03 15.65 19.52
C GLU A 183 -1.78 16.14 18.10
N LEU A 184 -2.56 15.63 17.13
CA LEU A 184 -2.47 15.97 15.71
C LEU A 184 -3.56 16.98 15.33
#